data_d0d950d19394cd6872b438b1223ec4db
#
_entry.id   d0d950d19394cd6872b438b1223ec4db
#
_cell.length_a   1.000
_cell.length_b   1.000
_cell.length_c   1.000
_cell.angle_alpha   90.00
_cell.angle_beta   90.00
_cell.angle_gamma   90.00
#
_symmetry.space_group_name_H-M   'P 1'
#
loop_
_entity.id
_entity.type
_entity.pdbx_description
1 polymer ?
#
loop_
_entity_poly.entity_id
_entity_poly.type
_entity_poly.pdbx_seq_one_letter_code
_entity_poly.pdbx_strand_id
1 'polypeptide(L)'
;LRQGWGSVCFLLAPWWKYGKTLMVGSLISSVLFVPAAGYFSATLAQAVIEMIEAGKPFEAAFLTGLTYLLFALALNLLHAVYEDFYLRWKKQEIEGTIERSIYEKALMVDYRHFDDPSYFDSYKLTTEKFASQSSETLQNLFSLLSGVAKCIVYGALIASQGIALLLIVLGCSAFVAYAQIYWSRVSVERETAMVNDQRKADYLRRLFFDHTAVADLRASNIKKPLFSLFDGSVKSRAAIYRKYGAKEFLTDILANLAQLGTTFAVPVYVAWGVMSGNIGGIGVYATLIASSLALKEALNALGWWSSQVTLGVAYAQKVQHFFDTDSTIEASTDGEKASDGPFSVRFDHVS
;
A
#
# COMPACT_ATOMS: atom_id res chain seq x y z
N LEU A 1 7.59 -14.03 11.31
CA LEU A 1 8.52 -13.27 10.45
C LEU A 1 9.07 -14.12 9.29
N ARG A 2 9.57 -15.35 9.52
CA ARG A 2 10.12 -16.20 8.44
C ARG A 2 9.09 -16.55 7.34
N GLN A 3 7.85 -16.88 7.71
CA GLN A 3 6.79 -17.17 6.75
C GLN A 3 6.37 -15.92 5.95
N GLY A 4 6.36 -14.74 6.59
CA GLY A 4 6.02 -13.49 5.90
C GLY A 4 7.03 -13.11 4.81
N TRP A 5 8.34 -13.30 5.04
CA TRP A 5 9.36 -13.03 4.04
C TRP A 5 9.28 -13.97 2.84
N GLY A 6 8.96 -15.27 3.06
CA GLY A 6 8.72 -16.22 1.97
C GLY A 6 7.57 -15.76 1.05
N SER A 7 6.46 -15.31 1.63
CA SER A 7 5.31 -14.80 0.87
C SER A 7 5.63 -13.50 0.11
N VAL A 8 6.42 -12.60 0.69
CA VAL A 8 6.89 -11.40 -0.02
C VAL A 8 7.79 -11.77 -1.19
N CYS A 9 8.78 -12.64 -0.97
CA CYS A 9 9.66 -13.11 -2.04
C CYS A 9 8.86 -13.79 -3.17
N PHE A 10 7.82 -14.56 -2.83
CA PHE A 10 6.93 -15.19 -3.81
C PHE A 10 6.21 -14.15 -4.69
N LEU A 11 5.65 -13.07 -4.11
CA LEU A 11 5.02 -12.01 -4.88
C LEU A 11 6.00 -11.21 -5.73
N LEU A 12 7.25 -11.06 -5.27
CA LEU A 12 8.28 -10.30 -5.96
C LEU A 12 9.03 -11.10 -7.02
N ALA A 13 9.00 -12.44 -6.96
CA ALA A 13 9.73 -13.30 -7.88
C ALA A 13 9.43 -13.03 -9.37
N PRO A 14 8.17 -12.84 -9.80
CA PRO A 14 7.85 -12.49 -11.18
C PRO A 14 8.45 -11.14 -11.59
N TRP A 15 8.39 -10.15 -10.71
CA TRP A 15 8.97 -8.82 -10.94
C TRP A 15 10.49 -8.87 -11.06
N TRP A 16 11.14 -9.69 -10.25
CA TRP A 16 12.58 -9.93 -10.37
C TRP A 16 12.95 -10.62 -11.67
N LYS A 17 12.09 -11.52 -12.16
CA LYS A 17 12.31 -12.25 -13.41
C LYS A 17 12.13 -11.37 -14.66
N TYR A 18 11.07 -10.56 -14.68
CA TYR A 18 10.65 -9.82 -15.87
C TYR A 18 10.99 -8.31 -15.83
N GLY A 19 11.28 -7.74 -14.65
CA GLY A 19 11.42 -6.29 -14.44
C GLY A 19 12.56 -5.88 -13.51
N LYS A 20 13.73 -6.53 -13.53
CA LYS A 20 14.89 -6.19 -12.68
C LYS A 20 15.29 -4.71 -12.75
N THR A 21 15.43 -4.17 -13.96
CA THR A 21 15.84 -2.79 -14.18
C THR A 21 14.82 -1.81 -13.60
N LEU A 22 13.55 -2.17 -13.68
CA LEU A 22 12.44 -1.41 -13.13
C LEU A 22 12.46 -1.43 -11.61
N MET A 23 12.67 -2.59 -10.98
CA MET A 23 12.79 -2.69 -9.52
C MET A 23 13.97 -1.85 -8.98
N VAL A 24 15.14 -1.94 -9.62
CA VAL A 24 16.33 -1.17 -9.21
C VAL A 24 16.10 0.33 -9.42
N GLY A 25 15.51 0.73 -10.53
CA GLY A 25 15.19 2.14 -10.80
C GLY A 25 14.19 2.71 -9.78
N SER A 26 13.11 1.99 -9.45
CA SER A 26 12.14 2.40 -8.42
C SER A 26 12.78 2.49 -7.04
N LEU A 27 13.66 1.55 -6.71
CA LEU A 27 14.41 1.58 -5.45
C LEU A 27 15.27 2.85 -5.36
N ILE A 28 16.06 3.15 -6.40
CA ILE A 28 16.90 4.34 -6.45
C ILE A 28 16.04 5.60 -6.37
N SER A 29 14.99 5.67 -7.19
CA SER A 29 14.07 6.81 -7.24
C SER A 29 13.43 7.08 -5.86
N SER A 30 12.89 6.05 -5.22
CA SER A 30 12.18 6.18 -3.94
C SER A 30 13.11 6.41 -2.76
N VAL A 31 14.29 5.77 -2.72
CA VAL A 31 15.19 5.80 -1.54
C VAL A 31 16.19 6.95 -1.61
N LEU A 32 16.58 7.40 -2.81
CA LEU A 32 17.56 8.48 -2.95
C LEU A 32 16.92 9.81 -3.36
N PHE A 33 16.11 9.86 -4.43
CA PHE A 33 15.63 11.13 -4.96
C PHE A 33 14.61 11.79 -4.02
N VAL A 34 13.66 11.03 -3.50
CA VAL A 34 12.59 11.58 -2.64
C VAL A 34 13.13 12.12 -1.31
N PRO A 35 13.97 11.39 -0.54
CA PRO A 35 14.57 11.93 0.68
C PRO A 35 15.54 13.07 0.43
N ALA A 36 16.33 13.03 -0.67
CA ALA A 36 17.23 14.11 -1.04
C ALA A 36 16.46 15.40 -1.40
N ALA A 37 15.40 15.30 -2.20
CA ALA A 37 14.53 16.46 -2.50
C ALA A 37 13.93 17.04 -1.22
N GLY A 38 13.50 16.16 -0.29
CA GLY A 38 13.01 16.56 1.02
C GLY A 38 14.06 17.28 1.87
N TYR A 39 15.30 16.82 1.86
CA TYR A 39 16.41 17.49 2.54
C TYR A 39 16.60 18.92 2.02
N PHE A 40 16.71 19.12 0.72
CA PHE A 40 16.86 20.45 0.12
C PHE A 40 15.66 21.35 0.42
N SER A 41 14.45 20.82 0.40
CA SER A 41 13.23 21.57 0.73
C SER A 41 13.20 21.99 2.22
N ALA A 42 13.61 21.12 3.13
CA ALA A 42 13.63 21.40 4.57
C ALA A 42 14.71 22.42 4.95
N THR A 43 15.87 22.39 4.29
CA THR A 43 17.02 23.26 4.60
C THR A 43 17.05 24.56 3.79
N LEU A 44 16.15 24.74 2.81
CA LEU A 44 16.08 25.90 1.96
C LEU A 44 15.95 27.20 2.78
N ALA A 45 15.00 27.24 3.71
CA ALA A 45 14.76 28.43 4.53
C ALA A 45 15.99 28.81 5.38
N GLN A 46 16.64 27.81 5.97
CA GLN A 46 17.88 28.01 6.73
C GLN A 46 18.99 28.61 5.87
N ALA A 47 19.23 28.03 4.68
CA ALA A 47 20.28 28.49 3.79
C ALA A 47 20.08 29.97 3.34
N VAL A 48 18.83 30.38 3.10
CA VAL A 48 18.50 31.77 2.75
C VAL A 48 18.67 32.70 3.95
N ILE A 49 18.17 32.32 5.15
CA ILE A 49 18.24 33.16 6.34
C ILE A 49 19.71 33.35 6.79
N GLU A 50 20.52 32.30 6.76
CA GLU A 50 21.96 32.39 7.10
C GLU A 50 22.71 33.36 6.18
N MET A 51 22.35 33.45 4.90
CA MET A 51 22.92 34.45 4.00
C MET A 51 22.54 35.88 4.35
N ILE A 52 21.29 36.09 4.81
CA ILE A 52 20.80 37.39 5.26
C ILE A 52 21.44 37.77 6.59
N GLU A 53 21.53 36.86 7.55
CA GLU A 53 22.19 37.06 8.84
C GLU A 53 23.69 37.36 8.70
N ALA A 54 24.35 36.76 7.67
CA ALA A 54 25.74 37.04 7.33
C ALA A 54 25.95 38.43 6.63
N GLY A 55 24.89 39.21 6.46
CA GLY A 55 24.95 40.53 5.82
C GLY A 55 25.26 40.50 4.35
N LYS A 56 25.05 39.39 3.65
CA LYS A 56 25.27 39.27 2.20
C LYS A 56 24.19 40.00 1.42
N PRO A 57 24.47 40.47 0.19
CA PRO A 57 23.50 41.17 -0.65
C PRO A 57 22.32 40.24 -0.98
N PHE A 58 21.13 40.82 -1.11
CA PHE A 58 19.88 40.09 -1.40
C PHE A 58 20.02 39.14 -2.61
N GLU A 59 20.76 39.55 -3.62
CA GLU A 59 21.01 38.73 -4.81
C GLU A 59 21.70 37.41 -4.50
N ALA A 60 22.65 37.40 -3.56
CA ALA A 60 23.33 36.18 -3.12
C ALA A 60 22.36 35.24 -2.32
N ALA A 61 21.54 35.78 -1.45
CA ALA A 61 20.53 35.04 -0.71
C ALA A 61 19.46 34.46 -1.66
N PHE A 62 19.00 35.25 -2.63
CA PHE A 62 18.07 34.83 -3.67
C PHE A 62 18.65 33.70 -4.55
N LEU A 63 19.89 33.84 -4.98
CA LEU A 63 20.56 32.83 -5.83
C LEU A 63 20.72 31.50 -5.04
N THR A 64 21.07 31.56 -3.76
CA THR A 64 21.16 30.39 -2.89
C THR A 64 19.82 29.71 -2.76
N GLY A 65 18.75 30.44 -2.47
CA GLY A 65 17.39 29.89 -2.40
C GLY A 65 16.95 29.27 -3.73
N LEU A 66 17.24 29.94 -4.85
CA LEU A 66 16.94 29.45 -6.19
C LEU A 66 17.68 28.13 -6.49
N THR A 67 18.96 28.00 -6.11
CA THR A 67 19.71 26.76 -6.32
C THR A 67 19.12 25.60 -5.53
N TYR A 68 18.77 25.78 -4.25
CA TYR A 68 18.11 24.76 -3.45
C TYR A 68 16.76 24.34 -4.03
N LEU A 69 15.96 25.32 -4.46
CA LEU A 69 14.68 25.09 -5.12
C LEU A 69 14.83 24.28 -6.40
N LEU A 70 15.77 24.66 -7.26
CA LEU A 70 16.03 23.98 -8.54
C LEU A 70 16.51 22.54 -8.32
N PHE A 71 17.38 22.29 -7.33
CA PHE A 71 17.80 20.94 -6.98
C PHE A 71 16.62 20.09 -6.48
N ALA A 72 15.82 20.62 -5.56
CA ALA A 72 14.63 19.93 -5.07
C ALA A 72 13.64 19.65 -6.22
N LEU A 73 13.40 20.62 -7.09
CA LEU A 73 12.53 20.49 -8.25
C LEU A 73 13.07 19.44 -9.22
N ALA A 74 14.36 19.47 -9.56
CA ALA A 74 14.99 18.53 -10.47
C ALA A 74 14.85 17.07 -9.97
N LEU A 75 15.10 16.84 -8.68
CA LEU A 75 14.96 15.51 -8.07
C LEU A 75 13.49 15.03 -8.06
N ASN A 76 12.54 15.93 -7.75
CA ASN A 76 11.11 15.59 -7.80
C ASN A 76 10.64 15.34 -9.25
N LEU A 77 11.12 16.11 -10.22
CA LEU A 77 10.81 15.88 -11.64
C LEU A 77 11.39 14.55 -12.14
N LEU A 78 12.63 14.22 -11.78
CA LEU A 78 13.23 12.93 -12.10
C LEU A 78 12.42 11.78 -11.51
N HIS A 79 12.00 11.91 -10.24
CA HIS A 79 11.13 10.94 -9.60
C HIS A 79 9.79 10.83 -10.32
N ALA A 80 9.12 11.95 -10.61
CA ALA A 80 7.81 11.97 -11.27
C ALA A 80 7.89 11.39 -12.70
N VAL A 81 8.89 11.76 -13.49
CA VAL A 81 9.09 11.19 -14.84
C VAL A 81 9.31 9.69 -14.77
N TYR A 82 10.08 9.24 -13.80
CA TYR A 82 10.31 7.81 -13.63
C TYR A 82 9.04 7.06 -13.18
N GLU A 83 8.39 7.51 -12.10
CA GLU A 83 7.23 6.81 -11.49
C GLU A 83 5.94 7.00 -12.30
N ASP A 84 5.64 8.23 -12.75
CA ASP A 84 4.37 8.53 -13.39
C ASP A 84 4.33 8.20 -14.88
N PHE A 85 5.48 8.27 -15.56
CA PHE A 85 5.55 8.01 -16.98
C PHE A 85 6.16 6.63 -17.28
N TYR A 86 7.42 6.41 -16.90
CA TYR A 86 8.15 5.19 -17.28
C TYR A 86 7.62 3.94 -16.55
N LEU A 87 7.44 4.04 -15.23
CA LEU A 87 6.99 2.92 -14.41
C LEU A 87 5.57 2.49 -14.78
N ARG A 88 4.64 3.42 -14.98
CA ARG A 88 3.25 3.09 -15.31
C ARG A 88 3.13 2.29 -16.59
N TRP A 89 3.84 2.70 -17.62
CA TRP A 89 3.83 2.01 -18.90
C TRP A 89 4.47 0.61 -18.80
N LYS A 90 5.68 0.55 -18.25
CA LYS A 90 6.39 -0.73 -18.10
C LYS A 90 5.71 -1.70 -17.13
N LYS A 91 5.09 -1.18 -16.10
CA LYS A 91 4.28 -1.95 -15.18
C LYS A 91 3.18 -2.73 -15.91
N GLN A 92 2.43 -2.08 -16.80
CA GLN A 92 1.35 -2.70 -17.55
C GLN A 92 1.86 -3.84 -18.47
N GLU A 93 3.01 -3.66 -19.08
CA GLU A 93 3.64 -4.67 -19.92
C GLU A 93 4.06 -5.91 -19.10
N ILE A 94 4.63 -5.70 -17.92
CA ILE A 94 5.05 -6.77 -17.02
C ILE A 94 3.83 -7.48 -16.40
N GLU A 95 2.81 -6.73 -15.97
CA GLU A 95 1.56 -7.32 -15.46
C GLU A 95 0.91 -8.24 -16.51
N GLY A 96 0.83 -7.82 -17.77
CA GLY A 96 0.34 -8.67 -18.86
C GLY A 96 1.19 -9.92 -19.08
N THR A 97 2.51 -9.83 -18.91
CA THR A 97 3.40 -11.00 -18.98
C THR A 97 3.18 -11.97 -17.83
N ILE A 98 2.95 -11.44 -16.61
CA ILE A 98 2.62 -12.24 -15.43
C ILE A 98 1.26 -12.93 -15.62
N GLU A 99 0.24 -12.20 -16.06
CA GLU A 99 -1.09 -12.77 -16.34
C GLU A 99 -1.01 -13.90 -17.38
N ARG A 100 -0.28 -13.69 -18.45
CA ARG A 100 -0.05 -14.73 -19.44
C ARG A 100 0.58 -15.99 -18.82
N SER A 101 1.57 -15.85 -17.95
CA SER A 101 2.20 -16.99 -17.28
C SER A 101 1.23 -17.74 -16.35
N ILE A 102 0.27 -17.03 -15.74
CA ILE A 102 -0.79 -17.65 -14.94
C ILE A 102 -1.75 -18.45 -15.81
N TYR A 103 -2.16 -17.90 -16.96
CA TYR A 103 -3.04 -18.60 -17.89
C TYR A 103 -2.35 -19.82 -18.49
N GLU A 104 -1.07 -19.72 -18.85
CA GLU A 104 -0.28 -20.86 -19.34
C GLU A 104 -0.22 -21.99 -18.29
N LYS A 105 0.01 -21.65 -17.00
CA LYS A 105 -0.03 -22.62 -15.91
C LYS A 105 -1.43 -23.23 -15.75
N ALA A 106 -2.48 -22.41 -15.77
CA ALA A 106 -3.86 -22.88 -15.62
C ALA A 106 -4.26 -23.90 -16.70
N LEU A 107 -3.74 -23.75 -17.93
CA LEU A 107 -3.97 -24.70 -19.02
C LEU A 107 -3.21 -26.03 -18.87
N MET A 108 -2.17 -26.07 -18.04
CA MET A 108 -1.36 -27.27 -17.80
C MET A 108 -1.86 -28.11 -16.63
N VAL A 109 -2.65 -27.54 -15.71
CA VAL A 109 -3.14 -28.25 -14.52
C VAL A 109 -4.27 -29.20 -14.88
N ASP A 110 -4.31 -30.37 -14.23
CA ASP A 110 -5.33 -31.40 -14.46
C ASP A 110 -6.74 -30.86 -14.18
N TYR A 111 -7.68 -31.19 -15.07
CA TYR A 111 -9.08 -30.73 -14.95
C TYR A 111 -9.76 -31.09 -13.62
N ARG A 112 -9.39 -32.22 -13.01
CA ARG A 112 -9.93 -32.66 -11.71
C ARG A 112 -9.79 -31.64 -10.58
N HIS A 113 -8.77 -30.77 -10.65
CA HIS A 113 -8.55 -29.75 -9.63
C HIS A 113 -9.58 -28.61 -9.72
N PHE A 114 -10.21 -28.41 -10.88
CA PHE A 114 -11.26 -27.40 -11.04
C PHE A 114 -12.58 -27.79 -10.34
N ASP A 115 -12.75 -29.08 -10.00
CA ASP A 115 -13.89 -29.57 -9.20
C ASP A 115 -13.67 -29.38 -7.69
N ASP A 116 -12.43 -29.08 -7.26
CA ASP A 116 -12.13 -28.75 -5.86
C ASP A 116 -12.43 -27.27 -5.60
N PRO A 117 -13.40 -26.95 -4.71
CA PRO A 117 -13.76 -25.57 -4.39
C PRO A 117 -12.59 -24.73 -3.87
N SER A 118 -11.67 -25.35 -3.11
CA SER A 118 -10.51 -24.64 -2.56
C SER A 118 -9.50 -24.24 -3.64
N TYR A 119 -9.27 -25.12 -4.60
CA TYR A 119 -8.44 -24.82 -5.76
C TYR A 119 -9.10 -23.76 -6.64
N PHE A 120 -10.40 -23.91 -6.93
CA PHE A 120 -11.13 -22.96 -7.78
C PHE A 120 -11.16 -21.54 -7.20
N ASP A 121 -11.35 -21.40 -5.89
CA ASP A 121 -11.27 -20.10 -5.21
C ASP A 121 -9.86 -19.49 -5.31
N SER A 122 -8.81 -20.29 -5.13
CA SER A 122 -7.43 -19.86 -5.30
C SER A 122 -7.12 -19.48 -6.75
N TYR A 123 -7.56 -20.26 -7.71
CA TYR A 123 -7.44 -20.01 -9.16
C TYR A 123 -8.11 -18.69 -9.55
N LYS A 124 -9.36 -18.50 -9.15
CA LYS A 124 -10.12 -17.29 -9.44
C LYS A 124 -9.44 -16.04 -8.85
N LEU A 125 -9.02 -16.13 -7.57
CA LEU A 125 -8.32 -15.04 -6.91
C LEU A 125 -6.99 -14.70 -7.58
N THR A 126 -6.28 -15.74 -8.07
CA THR A 126 -4.99 -15.58 -8.76
C THR A 126 -5.19 -14.91 -10.12
N THR A 127 -6.12 -15.39 -10.94
CA THR A 127 -6.37 -14.84 -12.27
C THR A 127 -6.91 -13.42 -12.24
N GLU A 128 -7.75 -13.07 -11.25
CA GLU A 128 -8.34 -11.74 -11.18
C GLU A 128 -7.39 -10.68 -10.60
N LYS A 129 -6.47 -11.04 -9.70
CA LYS A 129 -5.78 -10.04 -8.87
C LYS A 129 -4.27 -10.24 -8.70
N PHE A 130 -3.68 -11.35 -9.11
CA PHE A 130 -2.29 -11.62 -8.75
C PHE A 130 -1.31 -10.61 -9.34
N ALA A 131 -1.45 -10.26 -10.60
CA ALA A 131 -0.56 -9.31 -11.27
C ALA A 131 -0.62 -7.93 -10.61
N SER A 132 -1.83 -7.38 -10.40
CA SER A 132 -2.03 -6.09 -9.76
C SER A 132 -1.60 -6.10 -8.29
N GLN A 133 -1.96 -7.11 -7.51
CA GLN A 133 -1.63 -7.21 -6.09
C GLN A 133 -0.12 -7.39 -5.83
N SER A 134 0.57 -8.14 -6.70
CA SER A 134 2.03 -8.27 -6.65
C SER A 134 2.71 -6.93 -6.93
N SER A 135 2.20 -6.17 -7.90
CA SER A 135 2.65 -4.82 -8.23
C SER A 135 2.44 -3.82 -7.09
N GLU A 136 1.25 -3.81 -6.50
CA GLU A 136 0.94 -2.96 -5.34
C GLU A 136 1.83 -3.28 -4.15
N THR A 137 2.07 -4.57 -3.87
CA THR A 137 2.97 -4.99 -2.79
C THR A 137 4.39 -4.52 -3.03
N LEU A 138 4.88 -4.57 -4.27
CA LEU A 138 6.19 -4.04 -4.65
C LEU A 138 6.29 -2.53 -4.40
N GLN A 139 5.29 -1.75 -4.84
CA GLN A 139 5.25 -0.30 -4.63
C GLN A 139 5.18 0.06 -3.14
N ASN A 140 4.38 -0.69 -2.37
CA ASN A 140 4.26 -0.50 -0.92
C ASN A 140 5.59 -0.76 -0.20
N LEU A 141 6.38 -1.75 -0.65
CA LEU A 141 7.73 -2.00 -0.14
C LEU A 141 8.69 -0.85 -0.44
N PHE A 142 8.69 -0.33 -1.66
CA PHE A 142 9.54 0.82 -2.00
C PHE A 142 9.13 2.09 -1.24
N SER A 143 7.83 2.31 -1.04
CA SER A 143 7.32 3.39 -0.21
C SER A 143 7.74 3.25 1.26
N LEU A 144 7.74 2.02 1.78
CA LEU A 144 8.23 1.71 3.12
C LEU A 144 9.73 2.01 3.25
N LEU A 145 10.55 1.57 2.29
CA LEU A 145 11.98 1.87 2.27
C LEU A 145 12.26 3.37 2.15
N SER A 146 11.50 4.08 1.31
CA SER A 146 11.55 5.54 1.21
C SER A 146 11.19 6.21 2.53
N GLY A 147 10.16 5.71 3.22
CA GLY A 147 9.78 6.18 4.56
C GLY A 147 10.91 6.03 5.57
N VAL A 148 11.59 4.88 5.59
CA VAL A 148 12.76 4.65 6.44
C VAL A 148 13.89 5.63 6.10
N ALA A 149 14.20 5.82 4.81
CA ALA A 149 15.22 6.77 4.38
C ALA A 149 14.89 8.21 4.80
N LYS A 150 13.63 8.64 4.66
CA LYS A 150 13.16 9.94 5.16
C LYS A 150 13.34 10.07 6.67
N CYS A 151 12.99 9.02 7.44
CA CYS A 151 13.17 9.04 8.89
C CYS A 151 14.66 9.20 9.28
N ILE A 152 15.57 8.57 8.55
CA ILE A 152 17.02 8.72 8.77
C ILE A 152 17.45 10.16 8.47
N VAL A 153 17.07 10.72 7.32
CA VAL A 153 17.45 12.08 6.91
C VAL A 153 16.92 13.13 7.87
N TYR A 154 15.61 13.12 8.15
CA TYR A 154 15.00 14.12 9.03
C TYR A 154 15.38 13.90 10.49
N GLY A 155 15.50 12.64 10.92
CA GLY A 155 15.99 12.30 12.25
C GLY A 155 17.40 12.80 12.49
N ALA A 156 18.31 12.65 11.52
CA ALA A 156 19.68 13.19 11.59
C ALA A 156 19.70 14.72 11.65
N LEU A 157 18.87 15.41 10.84
CA LEU A 157 18.73 16.87 10.89
C LEU A 157 18.27 17.36 12.25
N ILE A 158 17.30 16.71 12.88
CA ILE A 158 16.80 17.09 14.20
C ILE A 158 17.84 16.76 15.28
N ALA A 159 18.45 15.57 15.22
CA ALA A 159 19.44 15.13 16.19
C ALA A 159 20.69 16.01 16.25
N SER A 160 21.08 16.61 15.10
CA SER A 160 22.24 17.52 15.03
C SER A 160 22.05 18.78 15.87
N GLN A 161 20.80 19.17 16.15
CA GLN A 161 20.47 20.38 16.91
C GLN A 161 19.99 20.08 18.36
N GLY A 162 19.66 18.81 18.66
CA GLY A 162 19.30 18.40 20.01
C GLY A 162 18.46 17.13 20.07
N ILE A 163 18.90 16.19 20.88
CA ILE A 163 18.22 14.89 21.06
C ILE A 163 16.84 15.04 21.72
N ALA A 164 16.63 16.06 22.54
CA ALA A 164 15.36 16.26 23.25
C ALA A 164 14.18 16.45 22.28
N LEU A 165 14.38 17.25 21.22
CA LEU A 165 13.37 17.47 20.20
C LEU A 165 13.02 16.18 19.44
N LEU A 166 14.05 15.39 19.10
CA LEU A 166 13.85 14.08 18.47
C LEU A 166 13.00 13.16 19.34
N LEU A 167 13.28 13.11 20.67
CA LEU A 167 12.50 12.29 21.61
C LEU A 167 11.04 12.75 21.72
N ILE A 168 10.77 14.06 21.68
CA ILE A 168 9.42 14.60 21.68
C ILE A 168 8.66 14.12 20.42
N VAL A 169 9.26 14.26 19.23
CA VAL A 169 8.63 13.84 17.96
C VAL A 169 8.40 12.34 17.94
N LEU A 170 9.39 11.53 18.35
CA LEU A 170 9.27 10.08 18.40
C LEU A 170 8.22 9.63 19.42
N GLY A 171 8.17 10.23 20.60
CA GLY A 171 7.19 9.91 21.63
C GLY A 171 5.75 10.18 21.18
N CYS A 172 5.50 11.35 20.60
CA CYS A 172 4.19 11.68 20.04
C CYS A 172 3.82 10.78 18.89
N SER A 173 4.77 10.46 17.97
CA SER A 173 4.51 9.57 16.84
C SER A 173 4.25 8.13 17.30
N ALA A 174 4.94 7.64 18.31
CA ALA A 174 4.68 6.33 18.91
C ALA A 174 3.27 6.25 19.51
N PHE A 175 2.80 7.33 20.16
CA PHE A 175 1.43 7.38 20.68
C PHE A 175 0.39 7.36 19.56
N VAL A 176 0.61 8.11 18.48
CA VAL A 176 -0.26 8.09 17.30
C VAL A 176 -0.27 6.69 16.65
N ALA A 177 0.90 6.05 16.51
CA ALA A 177 1.00 4.69 15.99
C ALA A 177 0.23 3.68 16.85
N TYR A 178 0.34 3.78 18.17
CA TYR A 178 -0.43 2.94 19.09
C TYR A 178 -1.95 3.14 18.92
N ALA A 179 -2.40 4.39 18.82
CA ALA A 179 -3.80 4.71 18.58
C ALA A 179 -4.30 4.13 17.23
N GLN A 180 -3.48 4.20 16.17
CA GLN A 180 -3.79 3.60 14.87
C GLN A 180 -3.89 2.07 14.91
N ILE A 181 -3.00 1.39 15.64
CA ILE A 181 -3.07 -0.06 15.83
C ILE A 181 -4.37 -0.44 16.56
N TYR A 182 -4.74 0.30 17.60
CA TYR A 182 -5.98 0.07 18.31
C TYR A 182 -7.21 0.30 17.42
N TRP A 183 -7.23 1.40 16.65
CA TRP A 183 -8.27 1.71 15.67
C TRP A 183 -8.41 0.59 14.62
N SER A 184 -7.28 0.10 14.09
CA SER A 184 -7.26 -0.99 13.11
C SER A 184 -7.91 -2.27 13.67
N ARG A 185 -7.65 -2.62 14.94
CA ARG A 185 -8.28 -3.78 15.59
C ARG A 185 -9.80 -3.61 15.69
N VAL A 186 -10.26 -2.45 16.13
CA VAL A 186 -11.69 -2.13 16.24
C VAL A 186 -12.37 -2.16 14.87
N SER A 187 -11.70 -1.65 13.83
CA SER A 187 -12.19 -1.68 12.44
C SER A 187 -12.33 -3.11 11.90
N VAL A 188 -11.33 -3.98 12.15
CA VAL A 188 -11.40 -5.41 11.78
C VAL A 188 -12.54 -6.14 12.51
N GLU A 189 -12.74 -5.87 13.81
CA GLU A 189 -13.86 -6.43 14.55
C GLU A 189 -15.21 -5.99 13.96
N ARG A 190 -15.34 -4.71 13.62
CA ARG A 190 -16.52 -4.17 12.95
C ARG A 190 -16.77 -4.84 11.61
N GLU A 191 -15.76 -4.95 10.76
CA GLU A 191 -15.88 -5.59 9.45
C GLU A 191 -16.26 -7.06 9.57
N THR A 192 -15.65 -7.78 10.51
CA THR A 192 -15.99 -9.18 10.79
C THR A 192 -17.45 -9.32 11.23
N ALA A 193 -17.93 -8.41 12.08
CA ALA A 193 -19.33 -8.40 12.52
C ALA A 193 -20.32 -8.13 11.36
N MET A 194 -19.88 -7.41 10.32
CA MET A 194 -20.71 -7.06 9.16
C MET A 194 -20.73 -8.11 8.05
N VAL A 195 -19.82 -9.09 8.04
CA VAL A 195 -19.64 -10.04 6.93
C VAL A 195 -20.95 -10.72 6.51
N ASN A 196 -21.77 -11.17 7.46
CA ASN A 196 -23.02 -11.87 7.16
C ASN A 196 -24.07 -10.92 6.52
N ASP A 197 -24.19 -9.71 7.03
CA ASP A 197 -25.12 -8.72 6.50
C ASP A 197 -24.64 -8.18 5.15
N GLN A 198 -23.33 -8.10 4.96
CA GLN A 198 -22.74 -7.76 3.67
C GLN A 198 -23.04 -8.83 2.61
N ARG A 199 -22.86 -10.11 2.94
CA ARG A 199 -23.21 -11.23 2.04
C ARG A 199 -24.69 -11.22 1.63
N LYS A 200 -25.59 -10.94 2.57
CA LYS A 200 -27.04 -10.79 2.29
C LYS A 200 -27.29 -9.62 1.35
N ALA A 201 -26.67 -8.47 1.61
CA ALA A 201 -26.83 -7.29 0.76
C ALA A 201 -26.26 -7.52 -0.65
N ASP A 202 -25.11 -8.19 -0.79
CA ASP A 202 -24.50 -8.49 -2.06
C ASP A 202 -25.31 -9.52 -2.88
N TYR A 203 -25.91 -10.51 -2.20
CA TYR A 203 -26.84 -11.43 -2.83
C TYR A 203 -28.06 -10.70 -3.38
N LEU A 204 -28.70 -9.85 -2.56
CA LEU A 204 -29.85 -9.05 -2.98
C LEU A 204 -29.49 -8.10 -4.13
N ARG A 205 -28.31 -7.48 -4.07
CA ARG A 205 -27.83 -6.62 -5.14
C ARG A 205 -27.66 -7.38 -6.45
N ARG A 206 -27.09 -8.60 -6.44
CA ARG A 206 -26.94 -9.45 -7.63
C ARG A 206 -28.29 -9.76 -8.28
N LEU A 207 -29.32 -10.06 -7.49
CA LEU A 207 -30.68 -10.32 -8.01
C LEU A 207 -31.24 -9.16 -8.85
N PHE A 208 -30.89 -7.91 -8.53
CA PHE A 208 -31.32 -6.74 -9.29
C PHE A 208 -30.49 -6.48 -10.56
N PHE A 209 -29.30 -7.05 -10.67
CA PHE A 209 -28.42 -6.91 -11.84
C PHE A 209 -28.46 -8.15 -12.76
N ASP A 210 -28.91 -9.29 -12.26
CA ASP A 210 -29.01 -10.50 -13.04
C ASP A 210 -30.21 -10.41 -14.01
N HIS A 211 -29.89 -10.45 -15.31
CA HIS A 211 -30.89 -10.36 -16.37
C HIS A 211 -31.97 -11.44 -16.27
N THR A 212 -31.60 -12.66 -15.84
CA THR A 212 -32.54 -13.78 -15.68
C THR A 212 -33.44 -13.57 -14.47
N ALA A 213 -32.87 -13.13 -13.35
CA ALA A 213 -33.60 -12.87 -12.11
C ALA A 213 -34.59 -11.69 -12.23
N VAL A 214 -34.26 -10.65 -13.01
CA VAL A 214 -35.11 -9.47 -13.17
C VAL A 214 -36.48 -9.80 -13.80
N ALA A 215 -36.51 -10.75 -14.75
CA ALA A 215 -37.77 -11.21 -15.35
C ALA A 215 -38.68 -11.86 -14.30
N ASP A 216 -38.12 -12.78 -13.49
CA ASP A 216 -38.85 -13.47 -12.42
C ASP A 216 -39.29 -12.50 -11.30
N LEU A 217 -38.45 -11.54 -10.96
CA LEU A 217 -38.75 -10.50 -9.97
C LEU A 217 -39.93 -9.61 -10.39
N ARG A 218 -40.09 -9.37 -11.71
CA ARG A 218 -41.22 -8.61 -12.24
C ARG A 218 -42.50 -9.43 -12.31
N ALA A 219 -42.39 -10.73 -12.61
CA ALA A 219 -43.52 -11.64 -12.70
C ALA A 219 -44.06 -12.08 -11.34
N SER A 220 -43.18 -12.09 -10.31
CA SER A 220 -43.52 -12.59 -8.98
C SER A 220 -43.79 -11.42 -8.00
N ASN A 221 -44.68 -11.65 -7.01
CA ASN A 221 -45.02 -10.63 -5.99
C ASN A 221 -44.04 -10.67 -4.78
N ILE A 222 -42.75 -11.00 -5.04
CA ILE A 222 -41.70 -11.10 -4.00
C ILE A 222 -40.98 -9.79 -3.69
N LYS A 223 -41.36 -8.70 -4.38
CA LYS A 223 -40.74 -7.37 -4.25
C LYS A 223 -40.73 -6.87 -2.80
N LYS A 224 -41.88 -6.96 -2.10
CA LYS A 224 -41.99 -6.48 -0.70
C LYS A 224 -41.11 -7.27 0.26
N PRO A 225 -41.09 -8.63 0.29
CA PRO A 225 -40.17 -9.41 1.11
C PRO A 225 -38.68 -9.11 0.83
N LEU A 226 -38.30 -8.95 -0.44
CA LEU A 226 -36.93 -8.61 -0.84
C LEU A 226 -36.46 -7.26 -0.29
N PHE A 227 -37.28 -6.23 -0.43
CA PHE A 227 -36.94 -4.91 0.15
C PHE A 227 -36.93 -4.95 1.67
N SER A 228 -37.81 -5.71 2.33
CA SER A 228 -37.78 -5.92 3.78
C SER A 228 -36.47 -6.56 4.24
N LEU A 229 -35.97 -7.55 3.52
CA LEU A 229 -34.66 -8.18 3.81
C LEU A 229 -33.49 -7.18 3.56
N PHE A 230 -33.56 -6.40 2.52
CA PHE A 230 -32.58 -5.35 2.23
C PHE A 230 -32.55 -4.31 3.34
N ASP A 231 -33.71 -3.74 3.70
CA ASP A 231 -33.83 -2.75 4.78
C ASP A 231 -33.37 -3.32 6.12
N GLY A 232 -33.67 -4.60 6.40
CA GLY A 232 -33.18 -5.32 7.57
C GLY A 232 -31.66 -5.37 7.60
N SER A 233 -31.02 -5.68 6.47
CA SER A 233 -29.55 -5.74 6.38
C SER A 233 -28.91 -4.34 6.53
N VAL A 234 -29.54 -3.29 6.00
CA VAL A 234 -29.10 -1.89 6.14
C VAL A 234 -29.21 -1.45 7.61
N LYS A 235 -30.33 -1.74 8.29
CA LYS A 235 -30.53 -1.41 9.70
C LYS A 235 -29.53 -2.14 10.59
N SER A 236 -29.28 -3.42 10.35
CA SER A 236 -28.30 -4.20 11.09
C SER A 236 -26.88 -3.62 10.93
N ARG A 237 -26.47 -3.30 9.71
CA ARG A 237 -25.17 -2.65 9.46
C ARG A 237 -25.06 -1.29 10.14
N ALA A 238 -26.12 -0.47 10.09
CA ALA A 238 -26.14 0.82 10.76
C ALA A 238 -26.00 0.69 12.28
N ALA A 239 -26.62 -0.35 12.89
CA ALA A 239 -26.49 -0.63 14.31
C ALA A 239 -25.06 -1.05 14.68
N ILE A 240 -24.40 -1.86 13.84
CA ILE A 240 -22.99 -2.25 14.00
C ILE A 240 -22.10 -1.00 13.91
N TYR A 241 -22.28 -0.15 12.90
CA TYR A 241 -21.54 1.13 12.79
C TYR A 241 -21.73 2.02 14.00
N ARG A 242 -22.94 2.12 14.54
CA ARG A 242 -23.22 2.89 15.77
C ARG A 242 -22.49 2.32 16.99
N LYS A 243 -22.44 0.98 17.11
CA LYS A 243 -21.78 0.29 18.24
C LYS A 243 -20.27 0.51 18.23
N TYR A 244 -19.63 0.35 17.07
CA TYR A 244 -18.18 0.47 16.93
C TYR A 244 -17.72 1.92 16.69
N GLY A 245 -18.55 2.72 16.04
CA GLY A 245 -18.24 4.10 15.66
C GLY A 245 -17.92 5.01 16.85
N ALA A 246 -18.54 4.79 18.01
CA ALA A 246 -18.19 5.56 19.21
C ALA A 246 -16.76 5.29 19.69
N LYS A 247 -16.29 4.03 19.59
CA LYS A 247 -14.92 3.65 19.94
C LYS A 247 -13.92 4.20 18.91
N GLU A 248 -14.22 4.09 17.62
CA GLU A 248 -13.42 4.64 16.54
C GLU A 248 -13.28 6.15 16.68
N PHE A 249 -14.40 6.85 16.90
CA PHE A 249 -14.43 8.29 17.09
C PHE A 249 -13.56 8.76 18.27
N LEU A 250 -13.65 8.08 19.41
CA LEU A 250 -12.82 8.41 20.58
C LEU A 250 -11.33 8.21 20.29
N THR A 251 -10.98 7.14 19.59
CA THR A 251 -9.60 6.86 19.19
C THR A 251 -9.08 7.91 18.23
N ASP A 252 -9.90 8.31 17.25
CA ASP A 252 -9.55 9.36 16.29
C ASP A 252 -9.34 10.73 16.98
N ILE A 253 -10.19 11.08 17.94
CA ILE A 253 -9.98 12.31 18.74
C ILE A 253 -8.65 12.25 19.49
N LEU A 254 -8.34 11.15 20.16
CA LEU A 254 -7.09 11.01 20.90
C LEU A 254 -5.87 11.07 20.00
N ALA A 255 -5.92 10.41 18.83
CA ALA A 255 -4.87 10.47 17.82
C ALA A 255 -4.69 11.89 17.27
N ASN A 256 -5.79 12.59 16.96
CA ASN A 256 -5.75 13.96 16.47
C ASN A 256 -5.23 14.93 17.53
N LEU A 257 -5.61 14.79 18.80
CA LEU A 257 -5.08 15.60 19.89
C LEU A 257 -3.57 15.42 20.06
N ALA A 258 -3.07 14.18 19.97
CA ALA A 258 -1.64 13.91 20.00
C ALA A 258 -0.92 14.54 18.80
N GLN A 259 -1.55 14.49 17.63
CA GLN A 259 -1.03 15.10 16.42
C GLN A 259 -0.99 16.62 16.47
N LEU A 260 -2.04 17.27 17.02
CA LEU A 260 -2.07 18.70 17.28
C LEU A 260 -1.05 19.08 18.36
N GLY A 261 -0.91 18.25 19.40
CA GLY A 261 0.13 18.42 20.44
C GLY A 261 1.52 18.50 19.84
N THR A 262 1.87 17.60 18.92
CA THR A 262 3.16 17.64 18.20
C THR A 262 3.30 18.93 17.39
N THR A 263 2.25 19.30 16.64
CA THR A 263 2.25 20.49 15.79
C THR A 263 2.39 21.78 16.59
N PHE A 264 1.98 21.82 17.84
CA PHE A 264 2.12 22.97 18.74
C PHE A 264 3.38 22.88 19.60
N ALA A 265 3.67 21.74 20.21
CA ALA A 265 4.78 21.59 21.15
C ALA A 265 6.15 21.77 20.48
N VAL A 266 6.32 21.31 19.24
CA VAL A 266 7.59 21.43 18.51
C VAL A 266 7.96 22.89 18.24
N PRO A 267 7.12 23.73 17.60
CA PRO A 267 7.44 25.16 17.42
C PRO A 267 7.69 25.91 18.72
N VAL A 268 6.92 25.64 19.78
CA VAL A 268 7.09 26.26 21.08
C VAL A 268 8.42 25.88 21.71
N TYR A 269 8.78 24.61 21.71
CA TYR A 269 10.06 24.12 22.22
C TYR A 269 11.24 24.72 21.46
N VAL A 270 11.17 24.73 20.10
CA VAL A 270 12.25 25.30 19.30
C VAL A 270 12.35 26.81 19.47
N ALA A 271 11.21 27.53 19.55
CA ALA A 271 11.22 28.97 19.84
C ALA A 271 11.86 29.28 21.20
N TRP A 272 11.51 28.52 22.24
CA TRP A 272 12.14 28.65 23.55
C TRP A 272 13.64 28.37 23.49
N GLY A 273 14.08 27.33 22.72
CA GLY A 273 15.48 27.00 22.52
C GLY A 273 16.27 28.10 21.81
N VAL A 274 15.69 28.75 20.79
CA VAL A 274 16.29 29.92 20.13
C VAL A 274 16.38 31.11 21.06
N MET A 275 15.32 31.40 21.81
CA MET A 275 15.30 32.52 22.77
C MET A 275 16.30 32.33 23.94
N SER A 276 16.52 31.09 24.35
CA SER A 276 17.50 30.74 25.40
C SER A 276 18.94 30.62 24.90
N GLY A 277 19.17 30.80 23.61
CA GLY A 277 20.50 30.67 22.99
C GLY A 277 21.03 29.22 22.87
N ASN A 278 20.19 28.22 23.16
CA ASN A 278 20.57 26.80 23.13
C ASN A 278 20.43 26.19 21.73
N ILE A 279 19.67 26.83 20.85
CA ILE A 279 19.44 26.41 19.43
C ILE A 279 19.92 27.58 18.56
N GLY A 280 20.56 27.28 17.46
CA GLY A 280 21.03 28.29 16.49
C GLY A 280 19.89 29.20 15.98
N GLY A 281 20.24 30.23 15.20
CA GLY A 281 19.34 31.33 14.81
C GLY A 281 18.02 30.96 14.14
N ILE A 282 17.33 31.96 13.61
CA ILE A 282 15.98 31.81 13.01
C ILE A 282 15.97 30.81 11.85
N GLY A 283 17.09 30.69 11.09
CA GLY A 283 17.21 29.73 10.02
C GLY A 283 17.10 28.29 10.49
N VAL A 284 17.78 27.96 11.60
CA VAL A 284 17.72 26.62 12.23
C VAL A 284 16.31 26.34 12.75
N TYR A 285 15.61 27.35 13.33
CA TYR A 285 14.22 27.24 13.74
C TYR A 285 13.32 26.75 12.60
N ALA A 286 13.43 27.37 11.42
CA ALA A 286 12.62 26.98 10.26
C ALA A 286 12.89 25.54 9.81
N THR A 287 14.16 25.14 9.76
CA THR A 287 14.55 23.77 9.37
C THR A 287 14.07 22.73 10.39
N LEU A 288 14.15 23.00 11.69
CA LEU A 288 13.70 22.08 12.73
C LEU A 288 12.19 21.86 12.68
N ILE A 289 11.39 22.91 12.44
CA ILE A 289 9.95 22.78 12.26
C ILE A 289 9.64 21.93 11.02
N ALA A 290 10.22 22.29 9.88
CA ALA A 290 9.99 21.57 8.62
C ALA A 290 10.39 20.09 8.74
N SER A 291 11.58 19.81 9.31
CA SER A 291 12.07 18.45 9.50
C SER A 291 11.23 17.65 10.50
N SER A 292 10.73 18.29 11.56
CA SER A 292 9.88 17.61 12.56
C SER A 292 8.51 17.24 11.98
N LEU A 293 7.91 18.11 11.17
CA LEU A 293 6.67 17.79 10.45
C LEU A 293 6.88 16.66 9.44
N ALA A 294 7.96 16.75 8.66
CA ALA A 294 8.31 15.72 7.68
C ALA A 294 8.65 14.36 8.32
N LEU A 295 9.34 14.36 9.47
CA LEU A 295 9.60 13.13 10.23
C LEU A 295 8.30 12.51 10.74
N LYS A 296 7.39 13.32 11.29
CA LYS A 296 6.08 12.86 11.74
C LYS A 296 5.29 12.21 10.59
N GLU A 297 5.25 12.85 9.43
CA GLU A 297 4.58 12.30 8.25
C GLU A 297 5.23 10.99 7.77
N ALA A 298 6.56 10.93 7.75
CA ALA A 298 7.29 9.72 7.38
C ALA A 298 6.99 8.55 8.34
N LEU A 299 6.94 8.80 9.65
CA LEU A 299 6.59 7.79 10.66
C LEU A 299 5.15 7.28 10.51
N ASN A 300 4.19 8.18 10.26
CA ASN A 300 2.80 7.80 10.00
C ASN A 300 2.68 6.97 8.70
N ALA A 301 3.39 7.38 7.65
CA ALA A 301 3.42 6.67 6.38
C ALA A 301 4.02 5.25 6.52
N LEU A 302 5.04 5.05 7.37
CA LEU A 302 5.59 3.72 7.66
C LEU A 302 4.54 2.79 8.25
N GLY A 303 3.69 3.26 9.16
CA GLY A 303 2.57 2.48 9.71
C GLY A 303 1.60 2.04 8.63
N TRP A 304 1.21 2.95 7.74
CA TRP A 304 0.31 2.67 6.63
C TRP A 304 0.90 1.64 5.64
N TRP A 305 2.11 1.89 5.14
CA TRP A 305 2.75 1.01 4.16
C TRP A 305 3.06 -0.38 4.73
N SER A 306 3.45 -0.47 6.01
CA SER A 306 3.62 -1.75 6.71
C SER A 306 2.33 -2.57 6.75
N SER A 307 1.17 -1.92 6.98
CA SER A 307 -0.13 -2.57 6.93
C SER A 307 -0.47 -3.09 5.53
N GLN A 308 -0.20 -2.30 4.49
CA GLN A 308 -0.44 -2.70 3.09
C GLN A 308 0.44 -3.89 2.67
N VAL A 309 1.70 -3.92 3.08
CA VAL A 309 2.58 -5.07 2.85
C VAL A 309 2.04 -6.33 3.57
N THR A 310 1.52 -6.17 4.79
CA THR A 310 0.90 -7.29 5.53
C THR A 310 -0.33 -7.85 4.81
N LEU A 311 -1.16 -7.00 4.23
CA LEU A 311 -2.29 -7.43 3.39
C LEU A 311 -1.82 -8.20 2.15
N GLY A 312 -0.75 -7.74 1.51
CA GLY A 312 -0.11 -8.45 0.39
C GLY A 312 0.38 -9.84 0.79
N VAL A 313 1.01 -9.97 1.97
CA VAL A 313 1.44 -11.27 2.52
C VAL A 313 0.26 -12.22 2.74
N ALA A 314 -0.81 -11.71 3.34
CA ALA A 314 -2.03 -12.52 3.56
C ALA A 314 -2.69 -12.96 2.24
N TYR A 315 -2.62 -12.11 1.23
CA TYR A 315 -3.07 -12.45 -0.12
C TYR A 315 -2.20 -13.55 -0.73
N ALA A 316 -0.85 -13.41 -0.66
CA ALA A 316 0.08 -14.41 -1.18
C ALA A 316 -0.19 -15.82 -0.65
N GLN A 317 -0.48 -15.94 0.65
CA GLN A 317 -0.81 -17.23 1.27
C GLN A 317 -2.06 -17.88 0.68
N LYS A 318 -3.06 -17.07 0.29
CA LYS A 318 -4.30 -17.58 -0.32
C LYS A 318 -4.10 -18.09 -1.75
N VAL A 319 -3.22 -17.46 -2.52
CA VAL A 319 -2.99 -17.83 -3.93
C VAL A 319 -1.89 -18.88 -4.09
N GLN A 320 -1.11 -19.13 -3.05
CA GLN A 320 0.01 -20.08 -3.09
C GLN A 320 -0.45 -21.49 -3.47
N HIS A 321 -1.63 -21.90 -3.04
CA HIS A 321 -2.20 -23.21 -3.38
C HIS A 321 -2.31 -23.43 -4.88
N PHE A 322 -2.71 -22.41 -5.65
CA PHE A 322 -2.75 -22.49 -7.12
C PHE A 322 -1.35 -22.72 -7.71
N PHE A 323 -0.32 -22.04 -7.16
CA PHE A 323 1.04 -22.17 -7.67
C PHE A 323 1.74 -23.47 -7.26
N ASP A 324 1.36 -24.04 -6.10
CA ASP A 324 1.92 -25.29 -5.58
C ASP A 324 1.25 -26.54 -6.19
N THR A 325 0.14 -26.37 -6.92
CA THR A 325 -0.55 -27.47 -7.60
C THR A 325 0.11 -27.74 -8.94
N ASP A 326 0.69 -28.93 -9.09
CA ASP A 326 1.32 -29.38 -10.33
C ASP A 326 0.42 -30.38 -11.07
N SER A 327 0.58 -30.46 -12.40
CA SER A 327 -0.06 -31.48 -13.20
C SER A 327 0.52 -32.86 -12.87
N THR A 328 -0.34 -33.84 -12.70
CA THR A 328 0.07 -35.24 -12.57
C THR A 328 0.12 -35.96 -13.93
N ILE A 329 -0.44 -35.32 -14.94
CA ILE A 329 -0.41 -35.83 -16.34
C ILE A 329 0.74 -35.10 -17.03
N GLU A 330 1.81 -35.85 -17.34
CA GLU A 330 2.86 -35.34 -18.19
C GLU A 330 2.31 -35.11 -19.58
N ALA A 331 2.25 -33.86 -20.02
CA ALA A 331 2.01 -33.55 -21.43
C ALA A 331 3.28 -33.97 -22.21
N SER A 332 3.33 -35.21 -22.62
CA SER A 332 4.40 -35.71 -23.49
C SER A 332 4.32 -34.97 -24.81
N THR A 333 5.29 -34.09 -25.07
CA THR A 333 5.47 -33.45 -26.37
C THR A 333 6.12 -34.42 -27.41
N ASP A 334 6.62 -35.56 -26.95
CA ASP A 334 7.30 -36.59 -27.74
C ASP A 334 6.42 -37.80 -28.02
N GLY A 335 5.10 -37.70 -27.89
CA GLY A 335 4.17 -38.73 -28.26
C GLY A 335 4.19 -39.01 -29.78
N GLU A 336 4.01 -40.26 -30.16
CA GLU A 336 3.82 -40.64 -31.58
C GLU A 336 2.64 -39.85 -32.17
N LYS A 337 2.84 -39.20 -33.30
CA LYS A 337 1.75 -38.53 -34.01
C LYS A 337 0.73 -39.60 -34.43
N ALA A 338 -0.51 -39.40 -34.00
CA ALA A 338 -1.61 -40.23 -34.47
C ALA A 338 -1.65 -40.21 -36.01
N SER A 339 -1.80 -41.36 -36.62
CA SER A 339 -1.87 -41.48 -38.08
C SER A 339 -3.10 -40.75 -38.62
N ASP A 340 -2.99 -40.11 -39.77
CA ASP A 340 -4.13 -39.53 -40.48
C ASP A 340 -5.10 -40.65 -40.93
N GLY A 341 -6.19 -40.87 -40.16
CA GLY A 341 -7.18 -41.89 -40.49
C GLY A 341 -8.40 -41.89 -39.56
N PRO A 342 -9.44 -42.64 -39.86
CA PRO A 342 -10.58 -42.78 -38.98
C PRO A 342 -10.14 -43.50 -37.70
N PHE A 343 -10.22 -42.79 -36.55
CA PHE A 343 -9.89 -43.34 -35.24
C PHE A 343 -11.06 -44.11 -34.67
N SER A 344 -10.82 -45.33 -34.15
CA SER A 344 -11.78 -46.05 -33.30
C SER A 344 -11.29 -46.00 -31.84
N VAL A 345 -12.14 -45.56 -30.95
CA VAL A 345 -11.89 -45.62 -29.51
C VAL A 345 -12.65 -46.79 -28.93
N ARG A 346 -11.96 -47.77 -28.37
CA ARG A 346 -12.55 -48.92 -27.72
C ARG A 346 -12.32 -48.83 -26.21
N PHE A 347 -13.40 -48.83 -25.43
CA PHE A 347 -13.34 -48.95 -23.97
C PHE A 347 -13.40 -50.45 -23.64
N ASP A 348 -12.37 -50.98 -23.01
CA ASP A 348 -12.30 -52.39 -22.61
C ASP A 348 -12.15 -52.42 -21.07
N HIS A 349 -13.13 -53.00 -20.39
CA HIS A 349 -13.16 -53.11 -18.92
C HIS A 349 -12.95 -51.79 -18.12
N VAL A 350 -13.48 -50.66 -18.58
CA VAL A 350 -13.44 -49.38 -17.89
C VAL A 350 -14.66 -49.31 -16.97
N SER A 351 -14.41 -49.21 -15.64
CA SER A 351 -15.45 -49.01 -14.61
C SER A 351 -15.47 -47.56 -14.15
#